data_102920b15add1a500feae12838748806
#
_entry.id   102920b15add1a500feae12838748806
#
_cell.length_a   1.000
_cell.length_b   1.000
_cell.length_c   1.000
_cell.angle_alpha   90.00
_cell.angle_beta   90.00
_cell.angle_gamma   90.00
#
_symmetry.space_group_name_H-M   'P 1'
#
loop_
_entity.id
_entity.type
_entity.pdbx_description
1 polymer ?
#
loop_
_entity_poly.entity_id
_entity_poly.type
_entity_poly.pdbx_seq_one_letter_code
_entity_poly.pdbx_strand_id
1 'polypeptide(L)'
;MIFRLKILQEAREQLVTLKKEAHLEKRLKAVTNALRKLEQNPKHPSLNVHPIQSLLGPNGEKIWEAYAENNTPGAYRIFFYFGPERGVISIVGVLSHPDYH
;
A
#
# COMPACT_ATOMS: atom_id res chain seq x y z
N MET A 1 2.97 -18.68 -0.64
CA MET A 1 4.25 -17.99 -0.93
C MET A 1 4.31 -16.71 -0.15
N ILE A 2 5.42 -16.47 0.52
CA ILE A 2 5.66 -15.23 1.26
C ILE A 2 6.44 -14.30 0.35
N PHE A 3 5.93 -13.08 0.18
CA PHE A 3 6.62 -12.06 -0.59
C PHE A 3 7.55 -11.26 0.29
N ARG A 4 8.60 -10.72 -0.30
CA ARG A 4 9.46 -9.75 0.35
C ARG A 4 9.00 -8.36 -0.08
N LEU A 5 8.77 -7.48 0.89
CA LEU A 5 8.37 -6.11 0.59
C LEU A 5 9.59 -5.23 0.40
N LYS A 6 9.58 -4.45 -0.66
CA LYS A 6 10.57 -3.42 -0.91
C LYS A 6 9.84 -2.09 -0.79
N ILE A 7 10.18 -1.30 0.22
CA ILE A 7 9.53 -0.02 0.44
C ILE A 7 10.32 1.05 -0.31
N LEU A 8 9.74 1.62 -1.34
CA LEU A 8 10.41 2.66 -2.11
C LEU A 8 10.44 3.96 -1.31
N GLN A 9 11.30 4.88 -1.72
CA GLN A 9 11.59 6.06 -0.90
C GLN A 9 10.35 6.88 -0.57
N GLU A 10 9.51 7.16 -1.54
CA GLU A 10 8.30 7.94 -1.28
C GLU A 10 7.39 7.27 -0.26
N ALA A 11 7.18 5.97 -0.40
CA ALA A 11 6.36 5.22 0.54
C ALA A 11 6.99 5.22 1.94
N ARG A 12 8.32 5.14 2.00
CA ARG A 12 9.04 5.18 3.27
C ARG A 12 8.83 6.50 3.98
N GLU A 13 8.90 7.60 3.24
CA GLU A 13 8.66 8.94 3.79
C GLU A 13 7.22 9.08 4.29
N GLN A 14 6.27 8.52 3.56
CA GLN A 14 4.87 8.54 3.96
C GLN A 14 4.65 7.74 5.24
N LEU A 15 5.33 6.61 5.40
CA LEU A 15 5.26 5.83 6.64
C LEU A 15 5.87 6.58 7.82
N VAL A 16 6.97 7.30 7.59
CA VAL A 16 7.58 8.11 8.63
C VAL A 16 6.61 9.18 9.11
N THR A 17 5.90 9.82 8.19
CA THR A 17 4.90 10.82 8.53
C THR A 17 3.80 10.23 9.41
N LEU A 18 3.31 9.04 9.05
CA LEU A 18 2.31 8.35 9.87
C LEU A 18 2.80 8.09 11.29
N LYS A 19 4.07 7.73 11.43
CA LYS A 19 4.65 7.43 12.74
C LYS A 19 4.81 8.66 13.61
N LYS A 20 5.08 9.82 12.99
CA LYS A 20 5.31 11.06 13.73
C LYS A 20 4.04 11.69 14.25
N GLU A 21 2.91 11.44 13.61
CA GLU A 21 1.65 12.11 13.95
C GLU A 21 0.85 11.24 14.90
N ALA A 22 0.82 11.65 16.18
CA ALA A 22 0.13 10.88 17.23
C ALA A 22 -1.33 10.60 16.88
N HIS A 23 -2.01 11.57 16.26
CA HIS A 23 -3.42 11.39 15.91
C HIS A 23 -3.63 10.40 14.75
N LEU A 24 -2.56 9.95 14.09
CA LEU A 24 -2.63 8.99 13.01
C LEU A 24 -2.25 7.58 13.44
N GLU A 25 -2.12 7.34 14.74
CA GLU A 25 -1.72 6.05 15.29
C GLU A 25 -2.61 4.90 14.80
N LYS A 26 -3.91 5.13 14.78
CA LYS A 26 -4.87 4.13 14.33
C LYS A 26 -4.65 3.78 12.85
N ARG A 27 -4.36 4.79 12.04
CA ARG A 27 -4.10 4.58 10.61
C ARG A 27 -2.78 3.86 10.39
N LEU A 28 -1.76 4.19 11.17
CA LEU A 28 -0.50 3.49 11.11
C LEU A 28 -0.69 2.00 11.41
N LYS A 29 -1.49 1.67 12.41
CA LYS A 29 -1.78 0.29 12.76
C LYS A 29 -2.46 -0.44 11.61
N ALA A 30 -3.44 0.20 10.98
CA ALA A 30 -4.15 -0.39 9.85
C ALA A 30 -3.22 -0.62 8.67
N VAL A 31 -2.35 0.34 8.37
CA VAL A 31 -1.37 0.22 7.29
C VAL A 31 -0.38 -0.91 7.57
N THR A 32 0.12 -0.98 8.80
CA THR A 32 1.06 -2.03 9.19
C THR A 32 0.44 -3.41 9.03
N ASN A 33 -0.82 -3.57 9.45
CA ASN A 33 -1.52 -4.84 9.30
C ASN A 33 -1.71 -5.20 7.83
N ALA A 34 -2.04 -4.22 6.99
CA ALA A 34 -2.24 -4.47 5.56
C ALA A 34 -0.94 -4.86 4.89
N LEU A 35 0.17 -4.22 5.24
CA LEU A 35 1.48 -4.59 4.71
C LEU A 35 1.84 -6.03 5.08
N ARG A 36 1.55 -6.42 6.32
CA ARG A 36 1.78 -7.80 6.75
C ARG A 36 0.95 -8.79 5.96
N LYS A 37 -0.32 -8.46 5.69
CA LYS A 37 -1.18 -9.32 4.89
C LYS A 37 -0.67 -9.42 3.46
N LEU A 38 -0.23 -8.30 2.87
CA LEU A 38 0.34 -8.31 1.52
C LEU A 38 1.54 -9.25 1.45
N GLU A 39 2.40 -9.19 2.45
CA GLU A 39 3.58 -10.04 2.50
C GLU A 39 3.22 -11.52 2.51
N GLN A 40 2.19 -11.86 3.25
CA GLN A 40 1.77 -13.26 3.41
C GLN A 40 0.86 -13.74 2.30
N ASN A 41 -0.08 -12.90 1.87
CA ASN A 41 -1.05 -13.30 0.86
C ASN A 41 -1.70 -12.08 0.21
N PRO A 42 -1.19 -11.64 -0.95
CA PRO A 42 -1.79 -10.48 -1.64
C PRO A 42 -3.25 -10.71 -2.06
N LYS A 43 -3.71 -11.95 -2.04
CA LYS A 43 -5.10 -12.27 -2.39
C LYS A 43 -6.02 -12.25 -1.17
N HIS A 44 -5.53 -11.85 0.00
CA HIS A 44 -6.36 -11.77 1.19
C HIS A 44 -7.58 -10.87 0.91
N PRO A 45 -8.80 -11.36 1.19
CA PRO A 45 -10.02 -10.62 0.80
C PRO A 45 -10.11 -9.22 1.37
N SER A 46 -9.61 -9.00 2.59
CA SER A 46 -9.70 -7.68 3.22
C SER A 46 -8.87 -6.62 2.53
N LEU A 47 -7.89 -7.01 1.73
CA LEU A 47 -7.05 -6.07 1.00
C LEU A 47 -7.72 -5.53 -0.26
N ASN A 48 -8.68 -6.27 -0.80
CA ASN A 48 -9.37 -5.87 -2.02
C ASN A 48 -8.41 -5.40 -3.11
N VAL A 49 -7.37 -6.17 -3.36
CA VAL A 49 -6.33 -5.80 -4.33
C VAL A 49 -6.91 -5.73 -5.73
N HIS A 50 -6.66 -4.62 -6.41
CA HIS A 50 -7.13 -4.41 -7.77
C HIS A 50 -6.20 -3.45 -8.50
N PRO A 51 -6.17 -3.51 -9.84
CA PRO A 51 -5.28 -2.64 -10.61
C PRO A 51 -5.79 -1.21 -10.67
N ILE A 52 -4.86 -0.27 -10.76
CA ILE A 52 -5.14 1.14 -10.99
C ILE A 52 -4.63 1.47 -12.40
N GLN A 53 -5.55 1.67 -13.34
CA GLN A 53 -5.16 1.81 -14.74
C GLN A 53 -4.56 3.17 -15.08
N SER A 54 -4.85 4.19 -14.27
CA SER A 54 -4.35 5.54 -14.53
C SER A 54 -2.91 5.76 -14.06
N LEU A 55 -2.31 4.79 -13.40
CA LEU A 55 -0.96 4.93 -12.84
C LEU A 55 -0.04 3.85 -13.40
N LEU A 56 1.22 4.22 -13.58
CA LEU A 56 2.27 3.27 -13.94
C LEU A 56 3.43 3.43 -12.97
N GLY A 57 4.15 2.34 -12.77
CA GLY A 57 5.37 2.37 -11.97
C GLY A 57 6.51 3.07 -12.70
N PRO A 58 7.67 3.22 -12.04
CA PRO A 58 8.79 3.97 -12.61
C PRO A 58 9.31 3.40 -13.93
N ASN A 59 9.11 2.13 -14.20
CA ASN A 59 9.52 1.49 -15.43
C ASN A 59 8.34 0.95 -16.23
N GLY A 60 7.17 1.56 -16.06
CA GLY A 60 5.97 1.16 -16.77
C GLY A 60 5.21 0.00 -16.14
N GLU A 61 5.55 -0.38 -14.92
CA GLU A 61 4.88 -1.49 -14.25
C GLU A 61 3.43 -1.18 -13.96
N LYS A 62 2.60 -2.21 -13.99
CA LYS A 62 1.21 -2.12 -13.59
C LYS A 62 1.12 -1.86 -12.09
N ILE A 63 0.35 -0.86 -11.70
CA ILE A 63 0.17 -0.50 -10.29
C ILE A 63 -1.12 -1.11 -9.77
N TRP A 64 -1.02 -1.62 -8.55
CA TRP A 64 -2.14 -2.21 -7.82
C TRP A 64 -2.41 -1.41 -6.55
N GLU A 65 -3.65 -1.42 -6.13
CA GLU A 65 -4.07 -0.78 -4.88
C GLU A 65 -4.55 -1.83 -3.91
N ALA A 66 -4.14 -1.71 -2.65
CA ALA A 66 -4.64 -2.53 -1.56
C ALA A 66 -5.27 -1.63 -0.50
N TYR A 67 -6.34 -2.09 0.11
CA TYR A 67 -7.01 -1.36 1.18
C TYR A 67 -6.31 -1.60 2.51
N ALA A 68 -5.86 -0.52 3.15
CA ALA A 68 -5.46 -0.57 4.55
C ALA A 68 -6.66 -0.29 5.44
N GLU A 69 -7.52 0.63 4.99
CA GLU A 69 -8.74 0.98 5.70
C GLU A 69 -9.92 0.90 4.74
N ASN A 70 -11.11 0.70 5.30
CA ASN A 70 -12.33 0.59 4.53
C ASN A 70 -13.44 1.38 5.22
N ASN A 71 -14.32 1.99 4.40
CA ASN A 71 -15.49 2.73 4.90
C ASN A 71 -15.14 3.86 5.88
N THR A 72 -13.96 4.43 5.73
CA THR A 72 -13.46 5.52 6.58
C THR A 72 -13.14 6.71 5.69
N PRO A 73 -13.59 7.92 6.02
CA PRO A 73 -13.21 9.10 5.25
C PRO A 73 -11.69 9.24 5.21
N GLY A 74 -11.16 9.50 4.01
CA GLY A 74 -9.71 9.57 3.84
C GLY A 74 -9.00 8.25 4.08
N ALA A 75 -9.68 7.13 3.81
CA ALA A 75 -9.13 5.80 4.04
C ALA A 75 -7.76 5.63 3.38
N TYR A 76 -6.81 5.07 4.11
CA TYR A 76 -5.48 4.85 3.58
C TYR A 76 -5.43 3.66 2.66
N ARG A 77 -4.61 3.80 1.60
CA ARG A 77 -4.39 2.80 0.57
C ARG A 77 -2.91 2.56 0.39
N ILE A 78 -2.58 1.36 -0.06
CA ILE A 78 -1.20 0.97 -0.38
C ILE A 78 -1.14 0.75 -1.88
N PHE A 79 -0.20 1.43 -2.54
CA PHE A 79 0.01 1.28 -3.97
C PHE A 79 1.32 0.53 -4.20
N PHE A 80 1.29 -0.45 -5.08
CA PHE A 80 2.43 -1.33 -5.25
C PHE A 80 2.45 -1.97 -6.63
N TYR A 81 3.60 -2.57 -6.98
CA TYR A 81 3.69 -3.43 -8.15
C TYR A 81 4.45 -4.71 -7.77
N PHE A 82 4.23 -5.75 -8.57
CA PHE A 82 4.94 -7.01 -8.40
C PHE A 82 6.28 -6.92 -9.13
N GLY A 83 7.36 -7.15 -8.41
CA GLY A 83 8.69 -7.09 -8.98
C GLY A 83 9.58 -6.07 -8.28
N PRO A 84 10.79 -5.77 -8.86
CA PRO A 84 11.26 -6.30 -10.15
C PRO A 84 11.62 -7.78 -10.13
N GLU A 85 12.06 -8.30 -8.98
CA GLU A 85 12.39 -9.71 -8.88
C GLU A 85 11.14 -10.52 -8.52
N ARG A 86 11.20 -11.80 -8.86
CA ARG A 86 10.16 -12.74 -8.46
C ARG A 86 10.09 -12.81 -6.93
N GLY A 87 8.87 -12.81 -6.39
CA GLY A 87 8.68 -12.88 -4.95
C GLY A 87 8.83 -11.56 -4.22
N VAL A 88 8.97 -10.46 -4.96
CA VAL A 88 9.08 -9.12 -4.39
C VAL A 88 7.85 -8.30 -4.73
N ILE A 89 7.36 -7.55 -3.75
CA ILE A 89 6.33 -6.54 -3.93
C ILE A 89 6.98 -5.20 -3.58
N SER A 90 6.97 -4.28 -4.54
CA SER A 90 7.53 -2.94 -4.36
C SER A 90 6.42 -1.97 -4.01
N ILE A 91 6.51 -1.40 -2.81
CA ILE A 91 5.51 -0.45 -2.30
C ILE A 91 5.89 0.95 -2.79
N VAL A 92 5.03 1.54 -3.63
CA VAL A 92 5.32 2.85 -4.22
C VAL A 92 4.66 4.00 -3.47
N GLY A 93 3.59 3.73 -2.72
CA GLY A 93 2.94 4.78 -1.96
C GLY A 93 2.04 4.23 -0.87
N VAL A 94 1.94 4.98 0.21
CA VAL A 94 1.05 4.70 1.34
C VAL A 94 0.40 6.04 1.69
N LEU A 95 -0.83 6.23 1.26
CA LEU A 95 -1.47 7.53 1.42
C LEU A 95 -2.98 7.40 1.43
N SER A 96 -3.60 8.49 1.88
CA SER A 96 -5.04 8.61 1.88
C SER A 96 -5.55 8.56 0.45
N HIS A 97 -6.58 7.76 0.22
CA HIS A 97 -7.21 7.71 -1.10
C HIS A 97 -7.86 9.07 -1.38
N PRO A 98 -7.51 9.74 -2.46
CA PRO A 98 -8.15 11.00 -2.80
C PRO A 98 -9.63 10.78 -3.04
N ASP A 99 -10.41 11.70 -2.54
CA ASP A 99 -11.86 11.64 -2.66
C ASP A 99 -12.26 12.26 -3.98
N TYR A 100 -12.40 11.45 -4.99
CA TYR A 100 -12.84 11.92 -6.29
C TYR A 100 -14.33 11.79 -6.39
N HIS A 101 -15.01 12.83 -6.42
CA HIS A 101 -16.43 12.76 -6.65
C HIS A 101 -16.93 13.92 -7.43
#